data_15648438edbddc3f394fb25787945a0e
#
_entry.id   15648438edbddc3f394fb25787945a0e
#
_cell.length_a   1.000
_cell.length_b   1.000
_cell.length_c   1.000
_cell.angle_alpha   90.00
_cell.angle_beta   90.00
_cell.angle_gamma   90.00
#
_symmetry.space_group_name_H-M   'P 1'
#
loop_
_entity.id
_entity.type
_entity.pdbx_description
1 polymer ?
#
loop_
_entity_poly.entity_id
_entity_poly.type
_entity_poly.pdbx_seq_one_letter_code
_entity_poly.pdbx_strand_id
1 'polypeptide(L)'
;MGSALKYLGYSTNTHDPAQLDACKKAILKIKPHLQAFLGTNVGRGLIDGSTLIAMDWDFDVALNKQKQPKIEWVNPSEGMTAYLEGWMAVKGTKYLPLIEEFMNFALGPKQYASFVNTTGSAYVEPAARQYIQKALATSPIIAPDPAVLRLVEYETYLGNALPMWESTWQEIKA
;
A
#
# COMPACT_ATOMS: atom_id res chain seq x y z
N MET A 1 -4.46 8.87 6.51
CA MET A 1 -4.35 9.01 7.98
C MET A 1 -3.14 8.23 8.52
N GLY A 2 -2.90 6.99 8.13
CA GLY A 2 -1.81 6.17 8.65
C GLY A 2 -0.45 6.85 8.66
N SER A 3 0.00 7.45 7.55
CA SER A 3 1.28 8.17 7.48
C SER A 3 1.36 9.36 8.44
N ALA A 4 0.24 10.07 8.67
CA ALA A 4 0.22 11.17 9.65
C ALA A 4 0.29 10.66 11.09
N LEU A 5 -0.30 9.51 11.38
CA LEU A 5 -0.16 8.85 12.69
C LEU A 5 1.30 8.41 12.90
N LYS A 6 1.94 7.81 11.91
CA LYS A 6 3.37 7.44 11.98
C LYS A 6 4.25 8.66 12.24
N TYR A 7 4.03 9.77 11.53
CA TYR A 7 4.74 11.04 11.75
C TYR A 7 4.60 11.54 13.19
N LEU A 8 3.45 11.31 13.83
CA LEU A 8 3.20 11.68 15.22
C LEU A 8 3.70 10.63 16.22
N GLY A 9 4.29 9.52 15.76
CA GLY A 9 4.76 8.44 16.62
C GLY A 9 3.64 7.52 17.14
N TYR A 10 2.46 7.55 16.50
CA TYR A 10 1.32 6.73 16.90
C TYR A 10 1.17 5.50 16.01
N SER A 11 0.46 4.49 16.53
CA SER A 11 0.07 3.32 15.75
C SER A 11 -0.93 3.68 14.65
N THR A 12 -0.75 3.07 13.48
CA THR A 12 -1.71 3.16 12.38
C THR A 12 -3.01 2.39 12.66
N ASN A 13 -3.06 1.65 13.76
CA ASN A 13 -4.22 0.90 14.23
C ASN A 13 -4.80 1.47 15.53
N THR A 14 -4.57 2.74 15.81
CA THR A 14 -5.01 3.36 17.07
C THR A 14 -6.52 3.33 17.25
N HIS A 15 -6.97 3.09 18.48
CA HIS A 15 -8.37 3.22 18.92
C HIS A 15 -8.56 4.46 19.80
N ASP A 16 -7.53 5.30 19.96
CA ASP A 16 -7.55 6.49 20.82
C ASP A 16 -8.12 7.71 20.07
N PRO A 17 -9.25 8.28 20.49
CA PRO A 17 -9.81 9.48 19.87
C PRO A 17 -8.86 10.69 19.89
N ALA A 18 -8.03 10.82 20.93
CA ALA A 18 -7.09 11.94 21.05
C ALA A 18 -5.99 11.84 20.00
N GLN A 19 -5.51 10.62 19.69
CA GLN A 19 -4.53 10.41 18.62
C GLN A 19 -5.13 10.66 17.24
N LEU A 20 -6.40 10.30 17.00
CA LEU A 20 -7.08 10.63 15.76
C LEU A 20 -7.34 12.12 15.60
N ASP A 21 -7.67 12.84 16.67
CA ASP A 21 -7.79 14.30 16.64
C ASP A 21 -6.45 14.98 16.35
N ALA A 22 -5.35 14.51 16.95
CA ALA A 22 -4.00 14.97 16.65
C ALA A 22 -3.62 14.71 15.16
N CYS A 23 -3.96 13.54 14.64
CA CYS A 23 -3.78 13.18 13.23
C CYS A 23 -4.57 14.13 12.31
N LYS A 24 -5.85 14.38 12.60
CA LYS A 24 -6.69 15.34 11.88
C LYS A 24 -6.05 16.72 11.86
N LYS A 25 -5.64 17.24 12.99
CA LYS A 25 -4.98 18.56 13.10
C LYS A 25 -3.70 18.62 12.26
N ALA A 26 -2.89 17.57 12.28
CA ALA A 26 -1.68 17.51 11.47
C ALA A 26 -1.98 17.54 9.96
N ILE A 27 -2.98 16.78 9.49
CA ILE A 27 -3.37 16.78 8.09
C ILE A 27 -3.99 18.12 7.68
N LEU A 28 -4.88 18.70 8.49
CA LEU A 28 -5.49 19.99 8.21
C LEU A 28 -4.45 21.11 8.11
N LYS A 29 -3.36 21.03 8.86
CA LYS A 29 -2.25 22.01 8.76
C LYS A 29 -1.58 21.98 7.39
N ILE A 30 -1.44 20.82 6.77
CA ILE A 30 -0.81 20.70 5.44
C ILE A 30 -1.82 20.74 4.30
N LYS A 31 -3.13 20.58 4.57
CA LYS A 31 -4.18 20.55 3.55
C LYS A 31 -4.14 21.72 2.56
N PRO A 32 -3.87 23.00 2.97
CA PRO A 32 -3.77 24.12 2.03
C PRO A 32 -2.63 24.00 1.01
N HIS A 33 -1.66 23.11 1.25
CA HIS A 33 -0.51 22.86 0.38
C HIS A 33 -0.66 21.58 -0.44
N LEU A 34 -1.76 20.83 -0.27
CA LEU A 34 -2.03 19.62 -1.02
C LEU A 34 -2.79 19.96 -2.31
N GLN A 35 -2.34 19.35 -3.41
CA GLN A 35 -3.04 19.47 -4.68
C GLN A 35 -4.39 18.73 -4.62
N ALA A 36 -4.43 17.51 -4.09
CA ALA A 36 -5.64 16.70 -3.97
C ALA A 36 -5.45 15.52 -3.00
N PHE A 37 -6.58 14.97 -2.55
CA PHE A 37 -6.66 13.61 -1.99
C PHE A 37 -7.13 12.67 -3.09
N LEU A 38 -6.22 11.88 -3.64
CA LEU A 38 -6.50 10.93 -4.72
C LEU A 38 -6.55 9.50 -4.17
N GLY A 39 -7.52 8.71 -4.63
CA GLY A 39 -7.59 7.28 -4.32
C GLY A 39 -6.95 6.39 -5.39
N THR A 40 -6.83 6.92 -6.63
CA THR A 40 -6.28 6.20 -7.79
C THR A 40 -5.55 7.17 -8.72
N ASN A 41 -4.73 6.63 -9.63
CA ASN A 41 -3.99 7.42 -10.63
C ASN A 41 -3.05 8.48 -10.06
N VAL A 42 -2.56 8.28 -8.83
CA VAL A 42 -1.64 9.22 -8.15
C VAL A 42 -0.37 9.39 -8.98
N GLY A 43 0.19 8.31 -9.48
CA GLY A 43 1.44 8.32 -10.24
C GLY A 43 1.39 9.08 -11.57
N ARG A 44 0.20 9.38 -12.13
CA ARG A 44 0.08 10.13 -13.39
C ARG A 44 0.72 11.50 -13.30
N GLY A 45 0.47 12.23 -12.22
CA GLY A 45 1.05 13.57 -12.01
C GLY A 45 2.56 13.53 -11.83
N LEU A 46 3.11 12.44 -11.27
CA LEU A 46 4.56 12.23 -11.18
C LEU A 46 5.18 11.94 -12.55
N ILE A 47 4.47 11.23 -13.43
CA ILE A 47 4.94 10.90 -14.78
C ILE A 47 5.00 12.15 -15.66
N ASP A 48 3.95 12.97 -15.66
CA ASP A 48 3.85 14.17 -16.48
C ASP A 48 4.48 15.42 -15.87
N GLY A 49 4.94 15.34 -14.61
CA GLY A 49 5.61 16.43 -13.89
C GLY A 49 4.67 17.48 -13.28
N SER A 50 3.36 17.27 -13.32
CA SER A 50 2.39 18.16 -12.68
C SER A 50 2.35 18.02 -11.16
N THR A 51 2.88 16.92 -10.64
CA THR A 51 3.04 16.63 -9.20
C THR A 51 4.50 16.32 -8.91
N LEU A 52 5.08 16.95 -7.89
CA LEU A 52 6.48 16.76 -7.52
C LEU A 52 6.66 15.73 -6.40
N ILE A 53 5.69 15.61 -5.51
CA ILE A 53 5.70 14.68 -4.36
C ILE A 53 4.31 14.09 -4.23
N ALA A 54 4.23 12.78 -4.06
CA ALA A 54 2.98 12.07 -3.83
C ALA A 54 3.17 10.94 -2.82
N MET A 55 2.10 10.62 -2.09
CA MET A 55 1.99 9.35 -1.38
C MET A 55 1.27 8.37 -2.30
N ASP A 56 1.94 7.29 -2.62
CA ASP A 56 1.43 6.32 -3.60
C ASP A 56 1.73 4.89 -3.15
N TRP A 57 1.14 3.92 -3.80
CA TRP A 57 1.36 2.51 -3.55
C TRP A 57 2.69 2.04 -4.15
N ASP A 58 3.35 1.12 -3.47
CA ASP A 58 4.60 0.50 -3.90
C ASP A 58 4.51 -0.08 -5.32
N PHE A 59 3.45 -0.83 -5.62
CA PHE A 59 3.23 -1.44 -6.92
C PHE A 59 3.02 -0.41 -8.04
N ASP A 60 2.28 0.67 -7.79
CA ASP A 60 2.09 1.76 -8.76
C ASP A 60 3.43 2.47 -9.04
N VAL A 61 4.19 2.76 -7.98
CA VAL A 61 5.51 3.41 -8.14
C VAL A 61 6.49 2.50 -8.86
N ALA A 62 6.51 1.19 -8.59
CA ALA A 62 7.37 0.23 -9.28
C ALA A 62 7.12 0.20 -10.80
N LEU A 63 5.85 0.28 -11.22
CA LEU A 63 5.49 0.35 -12.64
C LEU A 63 5.73 1.75 -13.24
N ASN A 64 5.43 2.81 -12.49
CA ASN A 64 5.58 4.18 -12.97
C ASN A 64 7.05 4.57 -13.13
N LYS A 65 7.94 4.06 -12.29
CA LYS A 65 9.40 4.24 -12.43
C LYS A 65 9.96 3.64 -13.72
N GLN A 66 9.34 2.60 -14.26
CA GLN A 66 9.72 2.05 -15.59
C GLN A 66 9.38 3.02 -16.73
N LYS A 67 8.30 3.82 -16.59
CA LYS A 67 7.88 4.83 -17.56
C LYS A 67 8.60 6.16 -17.39
N GLN A 68 8.87 6.52 -16.14
CA GLN A 68 9.57 7.76 -15.76
C GLN A 68 10.69 7.43 -14.75
N PRO A 69 11.92 7.13 -15.22
CA PRO A 69 13.04 6.71 -14.36
C PRO A 69 13.47 7.72 -13.29
N LYS A 70 13.07 8.99 -13.43
CA LYS A 70 13.37 10.06 -12.46
C LYS A 70 12.50 9.99 -11.20
N ILE A 71 11.44 9.17 -11.20
CA ILE A 71 10.63 8.96 -9.99
C ILE A 71 11.50 8.23 -8.95
N GLU A 72 11.58 8.79 -7.76
CA GLU A 72 12.28 8.20 -6.62
C GLU A 72 11.30 7.73 -5.55
N TRP A 73 11.57 6.56 -4.99
CA TRP A 73 10.85 6.04 -3.84
C TRP A 73 11.60 6.38 -2.57
N VAL A 74 10.91 6.93 -1.59
CA VAL A 74 11.47 7.29 -0.28
C VAL A 74 10.76 6.50 0.81
N ASN A 75 11.51 5.76 1.60
CA ASN A 75 11.01 5.11 2.82
C ASN A 75 11.09 6.12 3.97
N PRO A 76 9.96 6.58 4.53
CA PRO A 76 9.98 7.50 5.67
C PRO A 76 10.66 6.88 6.89
N SER A 77 11.48 7.65 7.59
CA SER A 77 12.14 7.21 8.84
C SER A 77 11.14 6.93 9.96
N GLU A 78 9.99 7.58 9.92
CA GLU A 78 8.89 7.42 10.87
C GLU A 78 8.14 6.10 10.69
N GLY A 79 8.33 5.44 9.57
CA GLY A 79 7.70 4.18 9.21
C GLY A 79 6.59 4.30 8.17
N MET A 80 6.09 3.15 7.78
CA MET A 80 5.09 3.00 6.73
C MET A 80 3.95 2.11 7.19
N THR A 81 2.83 2.19 6.47
CA THR A 81 1.73 1.24 6.59
C THR A 81 1.85 0.18 5.50
N ALA A 82 1.42 -1.03 5.81
CA ALA A 82 1.24 -2.08 4.82
C ALA A 82 -0.04 -2.88 5.11
N TYR A 83 -0.51 -3.57 4.11
CA TYR A 83 -1.63 -4.51 4.22
C TYR A 83 -1.26 -5.82 3.51
N LEU A 84 -2.01 -6.85 3.81
CA LEU A 84 -1.92 -8.15 3.14
C LEU A 84 -3.19 -8.37 2.33
N GLU A 85 -3.02 -8.64 1.06
CA GLU A 85 -4.11 -9.09 0.20
C GLU A 85 -4.14 -10.62 0.16
N GLY A 86 -5.32 -11.17 0.11
CA GLY A 86 -5.51 -12.61 0.03
C GLY A 86 -6.83 -12.99 -0.64
N TRP A 87 -6.85 -14.15 -1.26
CA TRP A 87 -8.08 -14.72 -1.77
C TRP A 87 -8.82 -15.46 -0.67
N MET A 88 -10.13 -15.34 -0.66
CA MET A 88 -10.99 -15.95 0.33
C MET A 88 -12.17 -16.64 -0.34
N ALA A 89 -12.50 -17.82 0.15
CA ALA A 89 -13.74 -18.49 -0.23
C ALA A 89 -14.91 -18.00 0.64
N VAL A 90 -16.02 -17.65 0.02
CA VAL A 90 -17.22 -17.26 0.75
C VAL A 90 -17.74 -18.46 1.54
N LYS A 91 -18.04 -18.26 2.83
CA LYS A 91 -18.55 -19.31 3.72
C LYS A 91 -19.83 -19.93 3.14
N GLY A 92 -19.86 -21.25 3.08
CA GLY A 92 -21.01 -22.00 2.56
C GLY A 92 -21.05 -22.15 1.04
N THR A 93 -20.00 -21.70 0.31
CA THR A 93 -19.91 -21.95 -1.13
C THR A 93 -19.87 -23.46 -1.42
N LYS A 94 -20.61 -23.88 -2.45
CA LYS A 94 -20.56 -25.26 -2.99
C LYS A 94 -19.39 -25.50 -3.94
N TYR A 95 -18.64 -24.45 -4.27
CA TYR A 95 -17.53 -24.50 -5.23
C TYR A 95 -16.16 -24.51 -4.55
N LEU A 96 -16.08 -24.85 -3.27
CA LEU A 96 -14.81 -24.81 -2.53
C LEU A 96 -13.67 -25.58 -3.22
N PRO A 97 -13.86 -26.82 -3.72
CA PRO A 97 -12.78 -27.54 -4.40
C PRO A 97 -12.26 -26.81 -5.64
N LEU A 98 -13.14 -26.20 -6.44
CA LEU A 98 -12.75 -25.43 -7.62
C LEU A 98 -12.00 -24.15 -7.26
N ILE A 99 -12.40 -23.48 -6.17
CA ILE A 99 -11.72 -22.29 -5.65
C ILE A 99 -10.31 -22.66 -5.19
N GLU A 100 -10.15 -23.75 -4.47
CA GLU A 100 -8.84 -24.24 -4.01
C GLU A 100 -7.94 -24.62 -5.18
N GLU A 101 -8.47 -25.29 -6.20
CA GLU A 101 -7.73 -25.61 -7.42
C GLU A 101 -7.26 -24.35 -8.14
N PHE A 102 -8.14 -23.34 -8.29
CA PHE A 102 -7.78 -22.04 -8.86
C PHE A 102 -6.69 -21.33 -8.05
N MET A 103 -6.82 -21.28 -6.73
CA MET A 103 -5.82 -20.66 -5.85
C MET A 103 -4.45 -21.34 -5.99
N ASN A 104 -4.43 -22.68 -5.98
CA ASN A 104 -3.20 -23.43 -6.18
C ASN A 104 -2.56 -23.19 -7.54
N PHE A 105 -3.37 -23.13 -8.60
CA PHE A 105 -2.90 -22.79 -9.94
C PHE A 105 -2.31 -21.36 -9.97
N ALA A 106 -3.03 -20.39 -9.46
CA ALA A 106 -2.64 -18.98 -9.52
C ALA A 106 -1.40 -18.66 -8.64
N LEU A 107 -1.19 -19.40 -7.54
CA LEU A 107 0.01 -19.33 -6.71
C LEU A 107 1.19 -20.13 -7.27
N GLY A 108 0.99 -20.89 -8.35
CA GLY A 108 2.10 -21.54 -9.05
C GLY A 108 3.16 -20.53 -9.48
N PRO A 109 4.48 -20.83 -9.36
CA PRO A 109 5.55 -19.84 -9.52
C PRO A 109 5.49 -19.02 -10.82
N LYS A 110 5.14 -19.63 -11.94
CA LYS A 110 5.03 -18.95 -13.25
C LYS A 110 3.81 -18.04 -13.32
N GLN A 111 2.66 -18.54 -12.87
CA GLN A 111 1.38 -17.82 -12.87
C GLN A 111 1.47 -16.61 -11.92
N TYR A 112 2.02 -16.84 -10.74
CA TYR A 112 2.24 -15.78 -9.76
C TYR A 112 3.23 -14.72 -10.25
N ALA A 113 4.30 -15.12 -10.92
CA ALA A 113 5.23 -14.19 -11.56
C ALA A 113 4.56 -13.36 -12.67
N SER A 114 3.65 -13.96 -13.44
CA SER A 114 2.85 -13.22 -14.44
C SER A 114 1.99 -12.13 -13.79
N PHE A 115 1.36 -12.45 -12.65
CA PHE A 115 0.62 -11.48 -11.86
C PHE A 115 1.54 -10.34 -11.39
N VAL A 116 2.68 -10.63 -10.77
CA VAL A 116 3.65 -9.63 -10.32
C VAL A 116 4.17 -8.76 -11.47
N ASN A 117 4.49 -9.37 -12.61
CA ASN A 117 4.97 -8.64 -13.80
C ASN A 117 3.92 -7.66 -14.36
N THR A 118 2.64 -7.96 -14.16
CA THR A 118 1.53 -7.13 -14.66
C THR A 118 1.16 -6.04 -13.66
N THR A 119 1.14 -6.36 -12.37
CA THR A 119 0.67 -5.47 -11.31
C THR A 119 1.76 -4.65 -10.65
N GLY A 120 3.03 -5.09 -10.71
CA GLY A 120 4.14 -4.48 -9.97
C GLY A 120 4.13 -4.79 -8.47
N SER A 121 3.22 -5.64 -8.00
CA SER A 121 3.04 -5.94 -6.57
C SER A 121 4.26 -6.61 -5.95
N ALA A 122 4.48 -6.37 -4.67
CA ALA A 122 5.40 -7.14 -3.87
C ALA A 122 5.00 -8.63 -3.90
N TYR A 123 5.98 -9.53 -3.80
CA TYR A 123 5.73 -10.96 -3.96
C TYR A 123 6.08 -11.74 -2.70
N VAL A 124 5.21 -12.71 -2.39
CA VAL A 124 5.32 -13.59 -1.22
C VAL A 124 5.76 -15.01 -1.56
N GLU A 125 5.84 -15.36 -2.88
CA GLU A 125 6.27 -16.66 -3.36
C GLU A 125 7.73 -16.59 -3.89
N PRO A 126 8.74 -17.03 -3.10
CA PRO A 126 10.14 -16.91 -3.49
C PRO A 126 10.49 -17.66 -4.78
N ALA A 127 9.82 -18.79 -5.06
CA ALA A 127 10.07 -19.58 -6.27
C ALA A 127 9.63 -18.85 -7.56
N ALA A 128 8.74 -17.86 -7.45
CA ALA A 128 8.32 -17.03 -8.57
C ALA A 128 9.43 -16.07 -9.05
N ARG A 129 10.38 -15.69 -8.17
CA ARG A 129 11.41 -14.68 -8.46
C ARG A 129 12.15 -14.92 -9.77
N GLN A 130 12.46 -16.15 -10.10
CA GLN A 130 13.17 -16.52 -11.33
C GLN A 130 12.39 -16.21 -12.63
N TYR A 131 11.06 -16.03 -12.53
CA TYR A 131 10.17 -15.72 -13.65
C TYR A 131 9.70 -14.26 -13.64
N ILE A 132 10.01 -13.51 -12.59
CA ILE A 132 9.71 -12.08 -12.49
C ILE A 132 10.73 -11.30 -13.34
N GLN A 133 10.26 -10.27 -14.05
CA GLN A 133 11.12 -9.36 -14.81
C GLN A 133 12.22 -8.79 -13.90
N LYS A 134 13.46 -8.80 -14.37
CA LYS A 134 14.64 -8.42 -13.58
C LYS A 134 14.48 -7.04 -12.91
N ALA A 135 13.91 -6.07 -13.61
CA ALA A 135 13.68 -4.73 -13.09
C ALA A 135 12.77 -4.72 -11.85
N LEU A 136 11.77 -5.61 -11.80
CA LEU A 136 10.87 -5.77 -10.65
C LEU A 136 11.51 -6.65 -9.57
N ALA A 137 12.06 -7.80 -9.95
CA ALA A 137 12.66 -8.76 -9.01
C ALA A 137 13.82 -8.19 -8.19
N THR A 138 14.48 -7.13 -8.68
CA THR A 138 15.58 -6.43 -8.00
C THR A 138 15.18 -5.04 -7.49
N SER A 139 13.93 -4.65 -7.66
CA SER A 139 13.46 -3.35 -7.20
C SER A 139 13.39 -3.29 -5.65
N PRO A 140 14.05 -2.32 -5.01
CA PRO A 140 13.94 -2.15 -3.58
C PRO A 140 12.55 -1.66 -3.12
N ILE A 141 11.68 -1.32 -4.06
CA ILE A 141 10.30 -0.90 -3.79
C ILE A 141 9.44 -2.11 -3.41
N ILE A 142 9.48 -3.18 -4.24
CA ILE A 142 8.63 -4.38 -4.05
C ILE A 142 9.39 -5.57 -3.45
N ALA A 143 10.70 -5.45 -3.30
CA ALA A 143 11.58 -6.39 -2.60
C ALA A 143 12.49 -5.61 -1.64
N PRO A 144 11.92 -4.95 -0.62
CA PRO A 144 12.67 -4.06 0.26
C PRO A 144 13.66 -4.82 1.14
N ASP A 145 14.71 -4.11 1.59
CA ASP A 145 15.63 -4.61 2.59
C ASP A 145 14.90 -4.98 3.89
N PRO A 146 15.29 -6.06 4.58
CA PRO A 146 14.72 -6.42 5.88
C PRO A 146 14.78 -5.29 6.93
N ALA A 147 15.71 -4.35 6.82
CA ALA A 147 15.78 -3.18 7.69
C ALA A 147 14.57 -2.24 7.47
N VAL A 148 14.12 -2.08 6.23
CA VAL A 148 12.94 -1.29 5.88
C VAL A 148 11.67 -1.96 6.39
N LEU A 149 11.58 -3.28 6.32
CA LEU A 149 10.43 -4.03 6.82
C LEU A 149 10.20 -3.87 8.32
N ARG A 150 11.23 -3.56 9.11
CA ARG A 150 11.09 -3.25 10.54
C ARG A 150 10.38 -1.93 10.82
N LEU A 151 10.30 -1.03 9.85
CA LEU A 151 9.58 0.24 9.94
C LEU A 151 8.11 0.13 9.53
N VAL A 152 7.72 -1.03 9.01
CA VAL A 152 6.36 -1.27 8.50
C VAL A 152 5.44 -1.70 9.63
N GLU A 153 4.26 -1.10 9.68
CA GLU A 153 3.15 -1.52 10.53
C GLU A 153 1.99 -1.99 9.66
N TYR A 154 1.57 -3.24 9.87
CA TYR A 154 0.44 -3.80 9.13
C TYR A 154 -0.88 -3.26 9.65
N GLU A 155 -1.75 -2.89 8.71
CA GLU A 155 -3.12 -2.51 9.02
C GLU A 155 -3.91 -3.73 9.49
N THR A 156 -4.66 -3.53 10.57
CA THR A 156 -5.53 -4.55 11.18
C THR A 156 -6.98 -4.11 11.17
N TYR A 157 -7.88 -5.04 11.44
CA TYR A 157 -9.30 -4.71 11.55
C TYR A 157 -9.56 -3.81 12.77
N LEU A 158 -10.08 -2.63 12.53
CA LEU A 158 -10.30 -1.59 13.55
C LEU A 158 -11.54 -1.83 14.45
N GLY A 159 -12.37 -2.83 14.11
CA GLY A 159 -13.53 -3.17 14.92
C GLY A 159 -14.43 -1.95 15.20
N ASN A 160 -14.73 -1.75 16.49
CA ASN A 160 -15.59 -0.65 16.95
C ASN A 160 -14.98 0.75 16.75
N ALA A 161 -13.68 0.87 16.44
CA ALA A 161 -13.06 2.16 16.17
C ALA A 161 -13.27 2.63 14.73
N LEU A 162 -13.69 1.75 13.81
CA LEU A 162 -13.86 2.09 12.39
C LEU A 162 -14.75 3.31 12.14
N PRO A 163 -15.96 3.45 12.76
CA PRO A 163 -16.80 4.63 12.54
C PRO A 163 -16.11 5.95 12.93
N MET A 164 -15.29 5.94 13.98
CA MET A 164 -14.54 7.12 14.41
C MET A 164 -13.46 7.50 13.37
N TRP A 165 -12.79 6.53 12.77
CA TRP A 165 -11.84 6.75 11.68
C TRP A 165 -12.52 7.32 10.44
N GLU A 166 -13.67 6.77 10.06
CA GLU A 166 -14.43 7.22 8.91
C GLU A 166 -14.93 8.67 9.10
N SER A 167 -15.50 8.98 10.27
CA SER A 167 -15.93 10.35 10.61
C SER A 167 -14.76 11.33 10.56
N THR A 168 -13.63 10.99 11.19
CA THR A 168 -12.41 11.82 11.16
C THR A 168 -11.94 12.07 9.73
N TRP A 169 -11.96 11.05 8.88
CA TRP A 169 -11.56 11.21 7.47
C TRP A 169 -12.53 12.08 6.68
N GLN A 170 -13.84 12.00 6.92
CA GLN A 170 -14.82 12.90 6.30
C GLN A 170 -14.57 14.36 6.71
N GLU A 171 -14.30 14.62 7.99
CA GLU A 171 -13.97 15.95 8.48
C GLU A 171 -12.68 16.52 7.87
N ILE A 172 -11.68 15.69 7.64
CA ILE A 172 -10.44 16.10 6.94
C ILE A 172 -10.72 16.51 5.50
N LYS A 173 -11.61 15.79 4.81
CA LYS A 173 -11.94 16.08 3.40
C LYS A 173 -12.83 17.29 3.21
N ALA A 174 -13.75 17.54 4.15
CA ALA A 174 -14.62 18.71 4.14
C ALA A 174 -13.81 20.02 4.16
#